data_66619fb04099d1de848853d2c5dc8135
#
_entry.id   66619fb04099d1de848853d2c5dc8135
#
_cell.length_a   1.000
_cell.length_b   1.000
_cell.length_c   1.000
_cell.angle_alpha   90.00
_cell.angle_beta   90.00
_cell.angle_gamma   90.00
#
_symmetry.space_group_name_H-M   'P 1'
#
loop_
_entity.id
_entity.type
_entity.pdbx_description
1 polymer ?
#
loop_
_entity_poly.entity_id
_entity_poly.type
_entity_poly.pdbx_seq_one_letter_code
_entity_poly.pdbx_strand_id
1 'polypeptide(L)'
;NLPFNMNTFNKMWGVVTPEEAAAKIEEQKKAAGITEPKNLEEQAISLVGIDIYEKLIKGYTQKQWGRKCTDLPAFIINRLPVRLTFDNNYFNALYQGIPMGGYTKMVEHLLEGIEVRLGIDYLEQKEELKALAEKTVYTGAIDAYFDYSLGALEYRSVRFETELLD
;
A
#
# COMPACT_ATOMS: atom_id res chain seq x y z
N ASN A 1 0.33 8.65 12.41
CA ASN A 1 1.60 8.18 11.83
C ASN A 1 1.59 6.65 11.68
N LEU A 2 2.13 6.14 10.60
CA LEU A 2 2.41 4.73 10.42
C LEU A 2 3.88 4.45 10.83
N PRO A 3 4.17 3.28 11.41
CA PRO A 3 3.24 2.23 11.84
C PRO A 3 2.37 2.67 13.02
N PHE A 4 1.22 2.02 13.24
CA PHE A 4 0.43 2.20 14.46
C PHE A 4 1.14 1.47 15.59
N ASN A 5 1.87 2.21 16.42
CA ASN A 5 2.73 1.69 17.47
C ASN A 5 2.39 2.30 18.85
N MET A 6 3.13 1.92 19.88
CA MET A 6 2.89 2.40 21.24
C MET A 6 2.93 3.93 21.36
N ASN A 7 3.79 4.63 20.58
CA ASN A 7 3.79 6.09 20.56
C ASN A 7 2.46 6.66 20.03
N THR A 8 1.86 6.01 19.04
CA THR A 8 0.54 6.38 18.53
C THR A 8 -0.56 6.13 19.57
N PHE A 9 -0.55 4.94 20.19
CA PHE A 9 -1.57 4.53 21.16
C PHE A 9 -1.49 5.36 22.47
N ASN A 10 -0.29 5.65 22.94
CA ASN A 10 -0.09 6.53 24.08
C ASN A 10 -0.68 7.94 23.82
N LYS A 11 -0.38 8.54 22.67
CA LYS A 11 -0.94 9.85 22.31
C LYS A 11 -2.47 9.83 22.13
N MET A 12 -3.02 8.72 21.68
CA MET A 12 -4.43 8.59 21.33
C MET A 12 -5.31 8.25 22.53
N TRP A 13 -4.82 7.36 23.40
CA TRP A 13 -5.58 6.78 24.51
C TRP A 13 -4.94 6.98 25.90
N GLY A 14 -3.70 7.49 25.97
CA GLY A 14 -2.96 7.61 27.22
C GLY A 14 -2.43 6.28 27.76
N VAL A 15 -2.51 5.20 27.01
CA VAL A 15 -2.01 3.88 27.42
C VAL A 15 -0.47 3.86 27.46
N VAL A 16 0.09 3.14 28.42
CA VAL A 16 1.53 3.10 28.69
C VAL A 16 2.12 1.74 28.32
N THR A 17 1.36 0.67 28.52
CA THR A 17 1.85 -0.70 28.28
C THR A 17 1.26 -1.33 27.01
N PRO A 18 1.98 -2.30 26.40
CA PRO A 18 1.48 -3.08 25.28
C PRO A 18 0.14 -3.77 25.57
N GLU A 19 -0.02 -4.29 26.80
CA GLU A 19 -1.23 -4.98 27.26
C GLU A 19 -2.44 -4.06 27.30
N GLU A 20 -2.28 -2.81 27.77
CA GLU A 20 -3.32 -1.81 27.77
C GLU A 20 -3.76 -1.44 26.35
N ALA A 21 -2.78 -1.27 25.43
CA ALA A 21 -3.07 -0.97 24.04
C ALA A 21 -3.79 -2.14 23.35
N ALA A 22 -3.33 -3.37 23.56
CA ALA A 22 -3.97 -4.57 23.03
C ALA A 22 -5.40 -4.71 23.55
N ALA A 23 -5.61 -4.54 24.86
CA ALA A 23 -6.93 -4.61 25.47
C ALA A 23 -7.89 -3.57 24.89
N LYS A 24 -7.40 -2.35 24.64
CA LYS A 24 -8.21 -1.27 24.05
C LYS A 24 -8.64 -1.57 22.62
N ILE A 25 -7.72 -2.13 21.80
CA ILE A 25 -8.03 -2.57 20.44
C ILE A 25 -9.07 -3.70 20.47
N GLU A 26 -8.86 -4.72 21.29
CA GLU A 26 -9.75 -5.87 21.37
C GLU A 26 -11.15 -5.50 21.94
N GLU A 27 -11.23 -4.56 22.88
CA GLU A 27 -12.51 -4.01 23.36
C GLU A 27 -13.33 -3.42 22.21
N GLN A 28 -12.68 -2.57 21.37
CA GLN A 28 -13.34 -1.93 20.25
C GLN A 28 -13.73 -2.90 19.13
N LYS A 29 -12.87 -3.86 18.82
CA LYS A 29 -13.18 -4.93 17.86
C LYS A 29 -14.39 -5.75 18.31
N LYS A 30 -14.43 -6.14 19.57
CA LYS A 30 -15.57 -6.85 20.16
C LYS A 30 -16.85 -6.02 20.15
N ALA A 31 -16.76 -4.73 20.49
CA ALA A 31 -17.89 -3.81 20.46
C ALA A 31 -18.47 -3.64 19.05
N ALA A 32 -17.62 -3.66 18.01
CA ALA A 32 -18.06 -3.59 16.63
C ALA A 32 -18.77 -4.87 16.15
N GLY A 33 -18.43 -6.05 16.70
CA GLY A 33 -19.09 -7.33 16.42
C GLY A 33 -18.99 -7.78 14.94
N ILE A 34 -17.98 -7.30 14.21
CA ILE A 34 -17.82 -7.59 12.77
C ILE A 34 -17.07 -8.91 12.61
N THR A 35 -17.75 -9.93 12.10
CA THR A 35 -17.18 -11.27 11.82
C THR A 35 -16.86 -11.47 10.35
N GLU A 36 -17.67 -10.90 9.45
CA GLU A 36 -17.51 -10.97 8.00
C GLU A 36 -17.58 -9.56 7.40
N PRO A 37 -16.45 -8.84 7.30
CA PRO A 37 -16.43 -7.49 6.78
C PRO A 37 -16.77 -7.44 5.29
N LYS A 38 -17.73 -6.61 4.91
CA LYS A 38 -18.25 -6.48 3.54
C LYS A 38 -17.58 -5.37 2.74
N ASN A 39 -16.96 -4.42 3.42
CA ASN A 39 -16.34 -3.25 2.82
C ASN A 39 -15.07 -2.85 3.59
N LEU A 40 -14.35 -1.86 3.08
CA LEU A 40 -13.09 -1.40 3.67
C LEU A 40 -13.26 -0.85 5.10
N GLU A 41 -14.37 -0.14 5.39
CA GLU A 41 -14.65 0.38 6.73
C GLU A 41 -14.76 -0.75 7.75
N GLU A 42 -15.62 -1.74 7.46
CA GLU A 42 -15.82 -2.90 8.33
C GLU A 42 -14.52 -3.70 8.50
N GLN A 43 -13.77 -3.89 7.41
CA GLN A 43 -12.47 -4.56 7.46
C GLN A 43 -11.48 -3.82 8.37
N ALA A 44 -11.34 -2.51 8.22
CA ALA A 44 -10.44 -1.72 9.05
C ALA A 44 -10.85 -1.78 10.54
N ILE A 45 -12.14 -1.59 10.85
CA ILE A 45 -12.64 -1.64 12.23
C ILE A 45 -12.41 -3.03 12.85
N SER A 46 -12.63 -4.11 12.09
CA SER A 46 -12.39 -5.48 12.58
C SER A 46 -10.92 -5.77 12.88
N LEU A 47 -10.00 -5.05 12.22
CA LEU A 47 -8.55 -5.22 12.42
C LEU A 47 -7.99 -4.37 13.57
N VAL A 48 -8.42 -3.11 13.69
CA VAL A 48 -7.75 -2.13 14.56
C VAL A 48 -8.70 -1.36 15.48
N GLY A 49 -10.01 -1.56 15.38
CA GLY A 49 -11.02 -0.83 16.15
C GLY A 49 -11.42 0.52 15.55
N ILE A 50 -12.51 1.07 16.09
CA ILE A 50 -13.16 2.27 15.53
C ILE A 50 -12.29 3.53 15.65
N ASP A 51 -11.58 3.73 16.76
CA ASP A 51 -10.80 4.95 16.98
C ASP A 51 -9.65 5.11 15.99
N ILE A 52 -8.92 4.02 15.73
CA ILE A 52 -7.82 4.01 14.74
C ILE A 52 -8.39 4.23 13.34
N TYR A 53 -9.49 3.56 13.01
CA TYR A 53 -10.16 3.75 11.73
C TYR A 53 -10.56 5.22 11.52
N GLU A 54 -11.34 5.81 12.42
CA GLU A 54 -11.86 7.17 12.27
C GLU A 54 -10.75 8.23 12.22
N LYS A 55 -9.75 8.10 13.09
CA LYS A 55 -8.70 9.13 13.24
C LYS A 55 -7.56 9.02 12.24
N LEU A 56 -7.22 7.81 11.79
CA LEU A 56 -5.97 7.59 11.07
C LEU A 56 -6.14 6.95 9.68
N ILE A 57 -7.27 6.30 9.39
CA ILE A 57 -7.47 5.56 8.14
C ILE A 57 -8.50 6.22 7.26
N LYS A 58 -9.68 6.50 7.77
CA LYS A 58 -10.85 6.97 7.01
C LYS A 58 -10.55 8.18 6.13
N GLY A 59 -10.06 9.26 6.73
CA GLY A 59 -9.81 10.51 6.02
C GLY A 59 -8.76 10.37 4.91
N TYR A 60 -7.67 9.66 5.21
CA TYR A 60 -6.64 9.37 4.23
C TYR A 60 -7.17 8.53 3.07
N THR A 61 -7.87 7.45 3.37
CA THR A 61 -8.40 6.52 2.36
C THR A 61 -9.44 7.20 1.47
N GLN A 62 -10.37 7.95 2.05
CA GLN A 62 -11.38 8.67 1.28
C GLN A 62 -10.76 9.74 0.36
N LYS A 63 -9.73 10.45 0.84
CA LYS A 63 -8.99 11.41 0.02
C LYS A 63 -8.29 10.73 -1.16
N GLN A 64 -7.64 9.61 -0.90
CA GLN A 64 -6.88 8.88 -1.93
C GLN A 64 -7.79 8.25 -3.00
N TRP A 65 -8.90 7.65 -2.59
CA TRP A 65 -9.81 6.94 -3.50
C TRP A 65 -10.93 7.83 -4.06
N GLY A 66 -11.19 9.00 -3.46
CA GLY A 66 -12.32 9.86 -3.84
C GLY A 66 -13.69 9.20 -3.64
N ARG A 67 -13.77 8.19 -2.76
CA ARG A 67 -14.96 7.39 -2.44
C ARG A 67 -15.07 7.21 -0.92
N LYS A 68 -16.28 6.90 -0.45
CA LYS A 68 -16.47 6.51 0.96
C LYS A 68 -15.84 5.14 1.20
N CYS A 69 -15.34 4.90 2.40
CA CYS A 69 -14.77 3.60 2.77
C CYS A 69 -15.79 2.47 2.70
N THR A 70 -17.07 2.77 2.89
CA THR A 70 -18.20 1.81 2.72
C THR A 70 -18.40 1.35 1.28
N ASP A 71 -17.93 2.13 0.30
CA ASP A 71 -18.09 1.85 -1.13
C ASP A 71 -16.86 1.15 -1.72
N LEU A 72 -15.85 0.90 -0.88
CA LEU A 72 -14.59 0.26 -1.26
C LEU A 72 -14.55 -1.19 -0.79
N PRO A 73 -14.00 -2.12 -1.61
CA PRO A 73 -13.88 -3.51 -1.24
C PRO A 73 -13.00 -3.74 0.01
N ALA A 74 -13.36 -4.72 0.83
CA ALA A 74 -12.63 -5.07 2.05
C ALA A 74 -11.16 -5.44 1.80
N PHE A 75 -10.86 -6.10 0.68
CA PHE A 75 -9.51 -6.58 0.37
C PHE A 75 -8.46 -5.48 0.18
N ILE A 76 -8.87 -4.22 -0.03
CA ILE A 76 -7.94 -3.08 -0.13
C ILE A 76 -7.13 -2.91 1.15
N ILE A 77 -7.72 -3.24 2.30
CA ILE A 77 -7.04 -3.25 3.61
C ILE A 77 -7.01 -4.66 4.17
N ASN A 78 -6.06 -5.48 3.71
CA ASN A 78 -5.87 -6.81 4.27
C ASN A 78 -4.96 -6.82 5.50
N ARG A 79 -4.08 -5.83 5.63
CA ARG A 79 -3.10 -5.74 6.72
C ARG A 79 -2.93 -4.29 7.16
N LEU A 80 -3.01 -4.09 8.46
CA LEU A 80 -2.63 -2.83 9.09
C LEU A 80 -1.47 -3.11 10.05
N PRO A 81 -0.35 -2.41 9.93
CA PRO A 81 0.82 -2.66 10.76
C PRO A 81 0.62 -2.14 12.18
N VAL A 82 -0.03 -2.93 13.03
CA VAL A 82 -0.13 -2.70 14.47
C VAL A 82 1.09 -3.30 15.15
N ARG A 83 1.83 -2.47 15.90
CA ARG A 83 3.02 -2.87 16.63
C ARG A 83 2.92 -2.43 18.09
N LEU A 84 2.95 -3.38 18.99
CA LEU A 84 2.92 -3.15 20.43
C LEU A 84 4.34 -2.85 20.98
N THR A 85 5.09 -2.02 20.26
CA THR A 85 6.44 -1.56 20.58
C THR A 85 6.55 -0.06 20.34
N PHE A 86 7.57 0.58 20.90
CA PHE A 86 7.89 1.99 20.68
C PHE A 86 8.76 2.25 19.44
N ASP A 87 9.00 1.22 18.61
CA ASP A 87 9.77 1.34 17.38
C ASP A 87 8.99 2.10 16.31
N ASN A 88 9.56 3.20 15.80
CA ASN A 88 9.00 4.04 14.75
C ASN A 88 9.44 3.63 13.34
N ASN A 89 10.30 2.64 13.19
CA ASN A 89 10.71 2.16 11.88
C ASN A 89 9.51 1.53 11.16
N TYR A 90 9.24 1.97 9.95
CA TYR A 90 8.14 1.41 9.14
C TYR A 90 8.48 0.01 8.65
N PHE A 91 9.70 -0.20 8.19
CA PHE A 91 10.19 -1.48 7.68
C PHE A 91 11.07 -2.19 8.71
N ASN A 92 11.03 -3.53 8.69
CA ASN A 92 11.90 -4.39 9.49
C ASN A 92 13.14 -4.86 8.70
N ALA A 93 13.46 -4.20 7.58
CA ALA A 93 14.63 -4.55 6.78
C ALA A 93 15.92 -4.28 7.55
N LEU A 94 16.86 -5.23 7.50
CA LEU A 94 18.15 -5.12 8.16
C LEU A 94 18.99 -3.95 7.62
N TYR A 95 18.87 -3.71 6.31
CA TYR A 95 19.51 -2.59 5.62
C TYR A 95 18.47 -1.74 4.93
N GLN A 96 18.57 -0.43 5.10
CA GLN A 96 17.68 0.56 4.50
C GLN A 96 18.51 1.75 4.03
N GLY A 97 18.23 2.24 2.83
CA GLY A 97 18.95 3.38 2.29
C GLY A 97 18.44 3.81 0.92
N ILE A 98 18.98 4.91 0.44
CA ILE A 98 18.79 5.40 -0.91
C ILE A 98 20.10 5.22 -1.66
N PRO A 99 20.11 4.65 -2.89
CA PRO A 99 21.34 4.44 -3.64
C PRO A 99 22.09 5.76 -3.89
N MET A 100 23.39 5.77 -3.60
CA MET A 100 24.26 6.89 -3.99
C MET A 100 24.33 6.98 -5.52
N GLY A 101 24.04 8.15 -6.07
CA GLY A 101 23.95 8.37 -7.51
C GLY A 101 22.57 8.10 -8.12
N GLY A 102 21.59 7.74 -7.29
CA GLY A 102 20.19 7.55 -7.68
C GLY A 102 19.84 6.15 -8.18
N TYR A 103 18.55 5.93 -8.33
CA TYR A 103 18.00 4.62 -8.73
C TYR A 103 18.34 4.23 -10.16
N THR A 104 18.45 5.21 -11.09
CA THR A 104 18.82 4.94 -12.47
C THR A 104 20.18 4.24 -12.53
N LYS A 105 21.18 4.75 -11.82
CA LYS A 105 22.51 4.15 -11.77
C LYS A 105 22.53 2.75 -11.15
N MET A 106 21.69 2.53 -10.15
CA MET A 106 21.51 1.19 -9.57
C MET A 106 20.94 0.23 -10.61
N VAL A 107 19.93 0.66 -11.38
CA VAL A 107 19.30 -0.17 -12.42
C VAL A 107 20.28 -0.45 -13.57
N GLU A 108 21.08 0.56 -13.98
CA GLU A 108 22.12 0.39 -14.99
C GLU A 108 23.12 -0.72 -14.58
N HIS A 109 23.57 -0.73 -13.33
CA HIS A 109 24.45 -1.80 -12.82
C HIS A 109 23.77 -3.17 -12.79
N LEU A 110 22.47 -3.23 -12.48
CA LEU A 110 21.71 -4.50 -12.50
C LEU A 110 21.52 -5.05 -13.91
N LEU A 111 21.55 -4.19 -14.91
CA LEU A 111 21.39 -4.54 -16.33
C LEU A 111 22.74 -4.72 -17.06
N GLU A 112 23.87 -4.63 -16.35
CA GLU A 112 25.18 -4.81 -16.94
C GLU A 112 25.30 -6.20 -17.61
N GLY A 113 25.69 -6.21 -18.88
CA GLY A 113 25.78 -7.41 -19.70
C GLY A 113 24.44 -7.92 -20.24
N ILE A 114 23.34 -7.24 -20.01
CA ILE A 114 22.01 -7.57 -20.54
C ILE A 114 21.66 -6.60 -21.67
N GLU A 115 21.17 -7.12 -22.79
CA GLU A 115 20.69 -6.29 -23.89
C GLU A 115 19.44 -5.50 -23.45
N VAL A 116 19.48 -4.17 -23.58
CA VAL A 116 18.38 -3.27 -23.25
C VAL A 116 17.94 -2.53 -24.50
N ARG A 117 16.67 -2.58 -24.85
CA ARG A 117 16.07 -1.80 -25.94
C ARG A 117 15.08 -0.81 -25.36
N LEU A 118 15.31 0.47 -25.60
CA LEU A 118 14.45 1.58 -25.15
C LEU A 118 13.51 2.02 -26.28
N GLY A 119 12.37 2.63 -25.92
CA GLY A 119 11.41 3.14 -26.88
C GLY A 119 10.64 2.04 -27.64
N ILE A 120 10.59 0.84 -27.09
CA ILE A 120 9.86 -0.30 -27.65
C ILE A 120 8.55 -0.47 -26.90
N ASP A 121 7.43 -0.45 -27.61
CA ASP A 121 6.16 -0.89 -27.06
C ASP A 121 5.99 -2.40 -27.30
N TYR A 122 5.98 -3.16 -26.22
CA TYR A 122 5.84 -4.62 -26.28
C TYR A 122 4.52 -5.04 -26.95
N LEU A 123 3.42 -4.32 -26.71
CA LEU A 123 2.11 -4.72 -27.25
C LEU A 123 2.03 -4.52 -28.77
N GLU A 124 2.74 -3.52 -29.31
CA GLU A 124 2.83 -3.29 -30.76
C GLU A 124 3.71 -4.34 -31.49
N GLN A 125 4.71 -4.90 -30.77
CA GLN A 125 5.69 -5.83 -31.36
C GLN A 125 5.68 -7.21 -30.68
N LYS A 126 4.54 -7.60 -30.11
CA LYS A 126 4.37 -8.77 -29.23
C LYS A 126 4.89 -10.07 -29.84
N GLU A 127 4.55 -10.37 -31.10
CA GLU A 127 4.95 -11.64 -31.73
C GLU A 127 6.42 -11.70 -32.07
N GLU A 128 7.01 -10.58 -32.50
CA GLU A 128 8.45 -10.49 -32.77
C GLU A 128 9.26 -10.64 -31.46
N LEU A 129 8.86 -9.92 -30.41
CA LEU A 129 9.58 -9.93 -29.14
C LEU A 129 9.44 -11.26 -28.39
N LYS A 130 8.30 -11.95 -28.50
CA LYS A 130 8.12 -13.29 -27.97
C LYS A 130 9.08 -14.32 -28.61
N ALA A 131 9.40 -14.16 -29.88
CA ALA A 131 10.30 -15.09 -30.58
C ALA A 131 11.77 -14.99 -30.11
N LEU A 132 12.12 -13.92 -29.38
CA LEU A 132 13.49 -13.69 -28.87
C LEU A 132 13.81 -14.46 -27.59
N ALA A 133 12.80 -14.98 -26.86
CA ALA A 133 13.02 -15.63 -25.58
C ALA A 133 12.02 -16.76 -25.33
N GLU A 134 12.46 -17.80 -24.61
CA GLU A 134 11.59 -18.91 -24.21
C GLU A 134 10.49 -18.48 -23.22
N LYS A 135 10.77 -17.47 -22.40
CA LYS A 135 9.84 -16.94 -21.39
C LYS A 135 9.83 -15.42 -21.43
N THR A 136 8.64 -14.85 -21.37
CA THR A 136 8.43 -13.41 -21.33
C THR A 136 7.84 -13.03 -19.96
N VAL A 137 8.41 -12.02 -19.30
CA VAL A 137 7.85 -11.39 -18.12
C VAL A 137 7.38 -10.00 -18.52
N TYR A 138 6.07 -9.82 -18.59
CA TYR A 138 5.45 -8.53 -18.91
C TYR A 138 5.06 -7.79 -17.63
N THR A 139 5.59 -6.60 -17.44
CA THR A 139 5.35 -5.76 -16.24
C THR A 139 4.47 -4.54 -16.52
N GLY A 140 3.91 -4.43 -17.72
CA GLY A 140 2.95 -3.40 -18.08
C GLY A 140 1.53 -3.68 -17.57
N ALA A 141 0.56 -2.91 -18.05
CA ALA A 141 -0.84 -3.04 -17.65
C ALA A 141 -1.40 -4.40 -18.12
N ILE A 142 -1.88 -5.20 -17.17
CA ILE A 142 -2.36 -6.56 -17.46
C ILE A 142 -3.61 -6.57 -18.32
N ASP A 143 -4.50 -5.61 -18.13
CA ASP A 143 -5.70 -5.43 -18.93
C ASP A 143 -5.38 -5.09 -20.39
N ALA A 144 -4.38 -4.24 -20.63
CA ALA A 144 -3.87 -3.95 -21.96
C ALA A 144 -3.22 -5.18 -22.63
N TYR A 145 -2.52 -6.04 -21.83
CA TYR A 145 -1.95 -7.27 -22.35
C TYR A 145 -3.00 -8.23 -22.94
N PHE A 146 -4.20 -8.21 -22.41
CA PHE A 146 -5.37 -8.99 -22.86
C PHE A 146 -6.37 -8.17 -23.69
N ASP A 147 -5.93 -7.08 -24.30
CA ASP A 147 -6.74 -6.21 -25.17
C ASP A 147 -8.04 -5.73 -24.52
N TYR A 148 -8.00 -5.51 -23.20
CA TYR A 148 -9.16 -5.10 -22.40
C TYR A 148 -10.38 -6.02 -22.51
N SER A 149 -10.18 -7.28 -22.84
CA SER A 149 -11.24 -8.28 -23.08
C SER A 149 -12.21 -8.47 -21.92
N LEU A 150 -11.79 -8.19 -20.70
CA LEU A 150 -12.60 -8.21 -19.47
C LEU A 150 -12.89 -6.79 -18.93
N GLY A 151 -12.63 -5.76 -19.73
CA GLY A 151 -12.74 -4.36 -19.32
C GLY A 151 -11.42 -3.81 -18.76
N ALA A 152 -11.36 -2.48 -18.62
CA ALA A 152 -10.21 -1.78 -18.06
C ALA A 152 -10.21 -1.86 -16.52
N LEU A 153 -9.04 -2.02 -15.93
CA LEU A 153 -8.87 -1.93 -14.49
C LEU A 153 -8.93 -0.47 -14.02
N GLU A 154 -9.60 -0.24 -12.89
CA GLU A 154 -9.63 1.08 -12.27
C GLU A 154 -8.33 1.36 -11.51
N TYR A 155 -7.77 2.55 -11.70
CA TYR A 155 -6.65 3.08 -10.94
C TYR A 155 -6.84 4.57 -10.63
N ARG A 156 -5.99 5.11 -9.77
CA ARG A 156 -6.02 6.52 -9.39
C ARG A 156 -4.69 7.18 -9.69
N SER A 157 -4.75 8.31 -10.40
CA SER A 157 -3.60 9.18 -10.58
C SER A 157 -3.40 10.07 -9.35
N VAL A 158 -2.16 10.29 -8.97
CA VAL A 158 -1.78 11.22 -7.91
C VAL A 158 -1.10 12.43 -8.55
N ARG A 159 -1.61 13.63 -8.23
CA ARG A 159 -0.98 14.90 -8.60
C ARG A 159 -0.33 15.50 -7.37
N PHE A 160 0.93 15.86 -7.48
CA PHE A 160 1.66 16.57 -6.45
C PHE A 160 1.68 18.07 -6.76
N GLU A 161 1.33 18.87 -5.78
CA GLU A 161 1.51 20.32 -5.79
C GLU A 161 2.49 20.67 -4.67
N THR A 162 3.58 21.32 -5.03
CA THR A 162 4.63 21.72 -4.09
C THR A 162 4.58 23.21 -3.88
N GLU A 163 4.52 23.65 -2.64
CA GLU A 163 4.57 25.05 -2.24
C GLU A 163 5.68 25.21 -1.20
N LEU A 164 6.55 26.18 -1.41
CA LEU A 164 7.55 26.59 -0.41
C LEU A 164 6.93 27.71 0.43
N LEU A 165 6.75 27.45 1.70
CA LEU A 165 6.24 28.43 2.67
C LEU A 165 7.44 29.08 3.37
N ASP A 166 7.38 30.43 3.56
CA ASP A 166 8.36 31.22 4.29
C ASP A 166 8.34 30.94 5.81
#